data_49ff2110bddf42837b6ccd0bca0cf37f
#
_entry.id   49ff2110bddf42837b6ccd0bca0cf37f
#
_cell.length_a   1.000
_cell.length_b   1.000
_cell.length_c   1.000
_cell.angle_alpha   90.00
_cell.angle_beta   90.00
_cell.angle_gamma   90.00
#
_symmetry.space_group_name_H-M   'P 1'
#
loop_
_entity.id
_entity.type
_entity.pdbx_description
1 polymer ?
#
loop_
_entity_poly.entity_id
_entity_poly.type
_entity_poly.pdbx_seq_one_letter_code
_entity_poly.pdbx_strand_id
1 'polypeptide(L)'
;MNNYTKIIISLSILILIFLILKLKDLLTPKEKRFLKAAEDGDFKKIKSIIDKEVNIKSLIETKDKENNTALILASKFGYIEVVKILIENGANINAKNNDNSTALIEASSFYYETVKIFADINAIENGKDNVGTTALMNASTEDDYINYEICKLLIENGANVNDKDLQGANALIYASTFGNYETVKLLIENGVEINTQNKDGYTALMEAAISDDEEIVKLLIENEADINIKNNDGKTALDFAEENDYKNIIELLKNSIDK
;
A
#
# COMPACT_ATOMS: atom_id res chain seq x y z
N MET A 1 49.86 -14.73 -31.20
CA MET A 1 48.58 -13.99 -31.32
C MET A 1 48.92 -12.52 -31.15
N ASN A 2 48.71 -11.71 -32.18
CA ASN A 2 49.09 -10.31 -32.13
C ASN A 2 48.09 -9.50 -31.25
N ASN A 3 48.45 -8.29 -30.86
CA ASN A 3 47.61 -7.46 -29.97
C ASN A 3 46.21 -7.17 -30.56
N TYR A 4 46.07 -7.08 -31.87
CA TYR A 4 44.80 -6.88 -32.56
C TYR A 4 43.83 -8.07 -32.38
N THR A 5 44.34 -9.30 -32.44
CA THR A 5 43.53 -10.51 -32.26
C THR A 5 43.01 -10.61 -30.80
N LYS A 6 43.82 -10.19 -29.80
CA LYS A 6 43.41 -10.16 -28.39
C LYS A 6 42.29 -9.11 -28.15
N ILE A 7 42.40 -7.93 -28.77
CA ILE A 7 41.40 -6.86 -28.66
C ILE A 7 40.07 -7.30 -29.30
N ILE A 8 40.10 -7.92 -30.48
CA ILE A 8 38.92 -8.42 -31.19
C ILE A 8 38.21 -9.49 -30.35
N ILE A 9 38.93 -10.44 -29.75
CA ILE A 9 38.37 -11.48 -28.90
C ILE A 9 37.75 -10.87 -27.63
N SER A 10 38.45 -9.90 -27.00
CA SER A 10 37.92 -9.19 -25.80
C SER A 10 36.62 -8.41 -26.11
N LEU A 11 36.57 -7.73 -27.27
CA LEU A 11 35.39 -7.00 -27.72
C LEU A 11 34.21 -7.94 -28.02
N SER A 12 34.50 -9.09 -28.68
CA SER A 12 33.49 -10.11 -28.98
C SER A 12 32.91 -10.74 -27.70
N ILE A 13 33.75 -10.98 -26.68
CA ILE A 13 33.31 -11.48 -25.37
C ILE A 13 32.45 -10.42 -24.68
N LEU A 14 32.84 -9.15 -24.69
CA LEU A 14 32.05 -8.04 -24.11
C LEU A 14 30.69 -7.88 -24.79
N ILE A 15 30.65 -7.95 -26.12
CA ILE A 15 29.42 -7.93 -26.92
C ILE A 15 28.53 -9.13 -26.57
N LEU A 16 29.12 -10.32 -26.45
CA LEU A 16 28.40 -11.54 -26.09
C LEU A 16 27.83 -11.44 -24.66
N ILE A 17 28.60 -10.93 -23.69
CA ILE A 17 28.14 -10.67 -22.32
C ILE A 17 27.02 -9.64 -22.33
N PHE A 18 27.15 -8.55 -23.06
CA PHE A 18 26.11 -7.54 -23.22
C PHE A 18 24.83 -8.10 -23.86
N LEU A 19 24.96 -8.93 -24.89
CA LEU A 19 23.83 -9.65 -25.51
C LEU A 19 23.19 -10.66 -24.55
N ILE A 20 23.98 -11.39 -23.77
CA ILE A 20 23.50 -12.35 -22.77
C ILE A 20 22.78 -11.60 -21.63
N LEU A 21 23.33 -10.47 -21.18
CA LEU A 21 22.68 -9.62 -20.18
C LEU A 21 21.36 -9.04 -20.72
N LYS A 22 21.37 -8.53 -21.96
CA LYS A 22 20.16 -8.01 -22.62
C LYS A 22 19.12 -9.10 -22.93
N LEU A 23 19.55 -10.35 -23.14
CA LEU A 23 18.69 -11.52 -23.34
C LEU A 23 18.11 -12.02 -21.98
N LYS A 24 18.82 -11.84 -20.86
CA LYS A 24 18.29 -12.12 -19.52
C LYS A 24 17.12 -11.23 -19.13
N ASP A 25 17.06 -10.01 -19.68
CA ASP A 25 15.93 -9.08 -19.44
C ASP A 25 14.76 -9.30 -20.42
N LEU A 26 14.84 -10.28 -21.32
CA LEU A 26 13.78 -10.59 -22.28
C LEU A 26 13.01 -11.83 -21.82
N LEU A 27 11.84 -11.57 -21.21
CA LEU A 27 10.86 -12.62 -20.94
C LEU A 27 10.57 -13.44 -22.22
N THR A 28 10.45 -14.74 -22.07
CA THR A 28 10.01 -15.60 -23.16
C THR A 28 8.57 -15.25 -23.58
N PRO A 29 8.14 -15.58 -24.82
CA PRO A 29 6.76 -15.37 -25.23
C PRO A 29 5.73 -16.00 -24.30
N LYS A 30 6.10 -17.08 -23.59
CA LYS A 30 5.25 -17.77 -22.63
C LYS A 30 5.11 -16.97 -21.34
N GLU A 31 6.23 -16.48 -20.78
CA GLU A 31 6.25 -15.64 -19.59
C GLU A 31 5.44 -14.35 -19.81
N LYS A 32 5.64 -13.68 -20.95
CA LYS A 32 4.83 -12.50 -21.33
C LYS A 32 3.35 -12.80 -21.39
N ARG A 33 2.97 -13.96 -21.97
CA ARG A 33 1.55 -14.35 -22.06
C ARG A 33 0.96 -14.70 -20.69
N PHE A 34 1.77 -15.27 -19.79
CA PHE A 34 1.33 -15.59 -18.43
C PHE A 34 1.09 -14.32 -17.61
N LEU A 35 2.05 -13.40 -17.58
CA LEU A 35 1.91 -12.11 -16.90
C LEU A 35 0.75 -11.30 -17.48
N LYS A 36 0.63 -11.23 -18.81
CA LYS A 36 -0.47 -10.51 -19.46
C LYS A 36 -1.83 -11.15 -19.12
N ALA A 37 -1.92 -12.46 -19.04
CA ALA A 37 -3.17 -13.12 -18.63
C ALA A 37 -3.52 -12.83 -17.15
N ALA A 38 -2.52 -12.67 -16.28
CA ALA A 38 -2.76 -12.26 -14.88
C ALA A 38 -3.20 -10.79 -14.80
N GLU A 39 -2.59 -9.90 -15.57
CA GLU A 39 -2.95 -8.49 -15.68
C GLU A 39 -4.36 -8.27 -16.28
N ASP A 40 -4.79 -9.16 -17.19
CA ASP A 40 -6.12 -9.11 -17.84
C ASP A 40 -7.19 -9.88 -17.07
N GLY A 41 -6.84 -10.58 -15.97
CA GLY A 41 -7.77 -11.42 -15.22
C GLY A 41 -8.21 -12.68 -15.97
N ASP A 42 -7.50 -13.12 -17.02
CA ASP A 42 -7.87 -14.26 -17.84
C ASP A 42 -7.57 -15.58 -17.14
N PHE A 43 -8.46 -15.95 -16.19
CA PHE A 43 -8.37 -17.17 -15.41
C PHE A 43 -8.27 -18.41 -16.28
N LYS A 44 -9.05 -18.51 -17.40
CA LYS A 44 -9.03 -19.67 -18.28
C LYS A 44 -7.66 -19.87 -18.90
N LYS A 45 -7.03 -18.79 -19.30
CA LYS A 45 -5.69 -18.81 -19.90
C LYS A 45 -4.61 -19.12 -18.87
N ILE A 46 -4.69 -18.52 -17.66
CA ILE A 46 -3.81 -18.83 -16.54
C ILE A 46 -3.90 -20.32 -16.23
N LYS A 47 -5.11 -20.86 -16.01
CA LYS A 47 -5.32 -22.27 -15.73
C LYS A 47 -4.78 -23.16 -16.84
N SER A 48 -5.09 -22.86 -18.11
CA SER A 48 -4.58 -23.64 -19.25
C SER A 48 -3.05 -23.64 -19.35
N ILE A 49 -2.38 -22.58 -18.91
CA ILE A 49 -0.91 -22.52 -18.90
C ILE A 49 -0.38 -23.35 -17.72
N ILE A 50 -0.97 -23.22 -16.53
CA ILE A 50 -0.60 -23.98 -15.33
C ILE A 50 -0.73 -25.48 -15.58
N ASP A 51 -1.86 -25.94 -16.10
CA ASP A 51 -2.15 -27.36 -16.35
C ASP A 51 -1.18 -28.04 -17.33
N LYS A 52 -0.54 -27.26 -18.21
CA LYS A 52 0.42 -27.74 -19.22
C LYS A 52 1.87 -27.60 -18.81
N GLU A 53 2.14 -26.95 -17.70
CA GLU A 53 3.50 -26.58 -17.30
C GLU A 53 4.10 -27.62 -16.36
N VAL A 54 5.25 -28.17 -16.76
CA VAL A 54 6.00 -29.14 -15.93
C VAL A 54 6.76 -28.43 -14.79
N ASN A 55 7.20 -27.20 -15.03
CA ASN A 55 7.93 -26.38 -14.03
C ASN A 55 7.18 -25.08 -13.74
N ILE A 56 6.02 -25.22 -13.16
CA ILE A 56 5.12 -24.10 -12.86
C ILE A 56 5.77 -23.08 -11.90
N LYS A 57 6.58 -23.53 -10.94
CA LYS A 57 7.19 -22.67 -9.92
C LYS A 57 8.05 -21.57 -10.55
N SER A 58 8.83 -21.87 -11.56
CA SER A 58 9.64 -20.88 -12.26
C SER A 58 8.79 -19.86 -13.01
N LEU A 59 7.66 -20.31 -13.59
CA LEU A 59 6.78 -19.44 -14.36
C LEU A 59 5.95 -18.51 -13.45
N ILE A 60 5.47 -18.99 -12.31
CA ILE A 60 4.70 -18.23 -11.34
C ILE A 60 5.52 -17.06 -10.77
N GLU A 61 6.81 -17.28 -10.54
CA GLU A 61 7.74 -16.26 -10.01
C GLU A 61 8.34 -15.35 -11.09
N THR A 62 7.90 -15.48 -12.35
CA THR A 62 8.32 -14.57 -13.41
C THR A 62 7.87 -13.14 -13.09
N LYS A 63 8.74 -12.18 -13.39
CA LYS A 63 8.52 -10.76 -13.12
C LYS A 63 8.51 -9.94 -14.41
N ASP A 64 7.67 -8.92 -14.46
CA ASP A 64 7.69 -7.92 -15.51
C ASP A 64 8.87 -6.91 -15.32
N LYS A 65 8.85 -5.80 -16.05
CA LYS A 65 9.88 -4.74 -15.97
C LYS A 65 9.87 -3.99 -14.64
N GLU A 66 8.70 -3.89 -14.04
CA GLU A 66 8.46 -3.27 -12.75
C GLU A 66 8.64 -4.27 -11.58
N ASN A 67 9.16 -5.48 -11.86
CA ASN A 67 9.27 -6.60 -10.92
C ASN A 67 7.94 -7.12 -10.38
N ASN A 68 6.80 -6.81 -11.02
CA ASN A 68 5.53 -7.41 -10.63
C ASN A 68 5.50 -8.89 -10.99
N THR A 69 5.10 -9.73 -10.04
CA THR A 69 4.72 -11.12 -10.30
C THR A 69 3.27 -11.20 -10.81
N ALA A 70 2.87 -12.34 -11.34
CA ALA A 70 1.47 -12.57 -11.70
C ALA A 70 0.51 -12.35 -10.52
N LEU A 71 0.93 -12.70 -9.29
CA LEU A 71 0.13 -12.49 -8.09
C LEU A 71 -0.06 -10.99 -7.79
N ILE A 72 1.01 -10.18 -7.88
CA ILE A 72 0.92 -8.72 -7.70
C ILE A 72 -0.02 -8.11 -8.74
N LEU A 73 0.13 -8.47 -10.02
CA LEU A 73 -0.74 -7.97 -11.10
C LEU A 73 -2.21 -8.34 -10.89
N ALA A 74 -2.50 -9.60 -10.57
CA ALA A 74 -3.86 -10.05 -10.33
C ALA A 74 -4.48 -9.38 -9.10
N SER A 75 -3.70 -9.15 -8.04
CA SER A 75 -4.16 -8.49 -6.81
C SER A 75 -4.44 -7.00 -7.02
N LYS A 76 -3.59 -6.32 -7.81
CA LYS A 76 -3.75 -4.92 -8.18
C LYS A 76 -5.08 -4.62 -8.88
N PHE A 77 -5.65 -5.59 -9.57
CA PHE A 77 -6.92 -5.45 -10.29
C PHE A 77 -8.06 -6.29 -9.67
N GLY A 78 -7.85 -6.91 -8.52
CA GLY A 78 -8.86 -7.65 -7.76
C GLY A 78 -9.37 -8.93 -8.43
N TYR A 79 -8.56 -9.61 -9.24
CA TYR A 79 -8.97 -10.83 -9.96
C TYR A 79 -8.93 -12.07 -9.08
N ILE A 80 -9.96 -12.24 -8.27
CA ILE A 80 -10.09 -13.24 -7.20
C ILE A 80 -9.71 -14.66 -7.64
N GLU A 81 -10.25 -15.16 -8.74
CA GLU A 81 -9.98 -16.51 -9.21
C GLU A 81 -8.53 -16.70 -9.66
N VAL A 82 -7.94 -15.64 -10.24
CA VAL A 82 -6.52 -15.65 -10.63
C VAL A 82 -5.63 -15.62 -9.39
N VAL A 83 -5.95 -14.79 -8.40
CA VAL A 83 -5.24 -14.73 -7.12
C VAL A 83 -5.26 -16.10 -6.45
N LYS A 84 -6.44 -16.73 -6.31
CA LYS A 84 -6.59 -18.07 -5.70
C LYS A 84 -5.74 -19.12 -6.39
N ILE A 85 -5.85 -19.27 -7.71
CA ILE A 85 -5.10 -20.31 -8.43
C ILE A 85 -3.59 -20.10 -8.36
N LEU A 86 -3.11 -18.84 -8.34
CA LEU A 86 -1.69 -18.54 -8.19
C LEU A 86 -1.18 -18.93 -6.79
N ILE A 87 -1.91 -18.61 -5.73
CA ILE A 87 -1.59 -18.99 -4.35
C ILE A 87 -1.60 -20.51 -4.19
N GLU A 88 -2.62 -21.20 -4.68
CA GLU A 88 -2.75 -22.68 -4.66
C GLU A 88 -1.57 -23.37 -5.37
N ASN A 89 -0.97 -22.73 -6.37
CA ASN A 89 0.20 -23.25 -7.08
C ASN A 89 1.54 -22.71 -6.54
N GLY A 90 1.52 -22.11 -5.34
CA GLY A 90 2.72 -21.78 -4.58
C GLY A 90 3.37 -20.46 -4.98
N ALA A 91 2.59 -19.46 -5.45
CA ALA A 91 3.09 -18.11 -5.64
C ALA A 91 3.62 -17.55 -4.32
N ASN A 92 4.76 -16.82 -4.40
CA ASN A 92 5.31 -16.14 -3.25
C ASN A 92 4.44 -14.94 -2.89
N ILE A 93 3.69 -15.06 -1.79
CA ILE A 93 2.76 -14.05 -1.29
C ILE A 93 3.48 -12.74 -0.96
N ASN A 94 4.72 -12.83 -0.49
CA ASN A 94 5.53 -11.71 -0.05
C ASN A 94 6.50 -11.20 -1.13
N ALA A 95 6.27 -11.60 -2.38
CA ALA A 95 7.02 -11.03 -3.50
C ALA A 95 6.82 -9.52 -3.57
N LYS A 96 7.90 -8.79 -3.85
CA LYS A 96 7.90 -7.33 -3.95
C LYS A 96 8.23 -6.89 -5.36
N ASN A 97 7.56 -5.84 -5.82
CA ASN A 97 7.87 -5.14 -7.05
C ASN A 97 8.97 -4.07 -6.84
N ASN A 98 9.22 -3.22 -7.83
CA ASN A 98 10.22 -2.13 -7.74
C ASN A 98 9.87 -1.07 -6.68
N ASP A 99 8.60 -0.93 -6.36
CA ASP A 99 8.11 -0.01 -5.32
C ASP A 99 8.08 -0.66 -3.93
N ASN A 100 8.66 -1.86 -3.80
CA ASN A 100 8.58 -2.70 -2.59
C ASN A 100 7.14 -3.11 -2.23
N SER A 101 6.18 -2.82 -3.10
CA SER A 101 4.77 -3.17 -2.88
C SER A 101 4.55 -4.67 -3.03
N THR A 102 3.73 -5.23 -2.14
CA THR A 102 3.29 -6.63 -2.16
C THR A 102 1.89 -6.75 -2.76
N ALA A 103 1.48 -7.97 -3.09
CA ALA A 103 0.13 -8.24 -3.58
C ALA A 103 -0.97 -7.74 -2.61
N LEU A 104 -0.73 -7.83 -1.29
CA LEU A 104 -1.65 -7.31 -0.28
C LEU A 104 -1.74 -5.78 -0.30
N ILE A 105 -0.61 -5.07 -0.39
CA ILE A 105 -0.59 -3.60 -0.48
C ILE A 105 -1.35 -3.14 -1.73
N GLU A 106 -1.10 -3.78 -2.88
CA GLU A 106 -1.80 -3.43 -4.13
C GLU A 106 -3.32 -3.67 -4.07
N ALA A 107 -3.77 -4.71 -3.32
CA ALA A 107 -5.19 -5.02 -3.18
C ALA A 107 -5.91 -4.11 -2.17
N SER A 108 -5.18 -3.53 -1.22
CA SER A 108 -5.77 -2.94 0.00
C SER A 108 -6.55 -1.65 -0.22
N SER A 109 -6.41 -0.98 -1.37
CA SER A 109 -7.17 0.24 -1.64
C SER A 109 -8.63 -0.01 -2.03
N PHE A 110 -8.96 -1.17 -2.67
CA PHE A 110 -10.29 -1.32 -3.28
C PHE A 110 -10.84 -2.75 -3.31
N TYR A 111 -10.05 -3.79 -2.95
CA TYR A 111 -10.43 -5.17 -3.27
C TYR A 111 -10.58 -6.05 -2.04
N TYR A 112 -11.67 -5.83 -1.28
CA TYR A 112 -11.99 -6.56 -0.04
C TYR A 112 -11.86 -8.08 -0.18
N GLU A 113 -12.48 -8.69 -1.19
CA GLU A 113 -12.42 -10.15 -1.37
C GLU A 113 -11.00 -10.66 -1.64
N THR A 114 -10.15 -9.85 -2.28
CA THR A 114 -8.73 -10.18 -2.46
C THR A 114 -7.97 -10.08 -1.15
N VAL A 115 -8.17 -9.02 -0.36
CA VAL A 115 -7.57 -8.87 0.98
C VAL A 115 -8.03 -10.00 1.90
N LYS A 116 -9.29 -10.41 1.82
CA LYS A 116 -9.83 -11.54 2.58
C LYS A 116 -9.13 -12.86 2.27
N ILE A 117 -8.74 -13.11 1.02
CA ILE A 117 -7.94 -14.31 0.69
C ILE A 117 -6.62 -14.31 1.46
N PHE A 118 -5.93 -13.16 1.52
CA PHE A 118 -4.69 -13.04 2.29
C PHE A 118 -4.92 -13.21 3.81
N ALA A 119 -6.03 -12.71 4.33
CA ALA A 119 -6.42 -12.91 5.73
C ALA A 119 -6.71 -14.40 6.04
N ASP A 120 -7.48 -15.07 5.19
CA ASP A 120 -7.85 -16.50 5.37
C ASP A 120 -6.63 -17.44 5.41
N ILE A 121 -5.52 -17.06 4.80
CA ILE A 121 -4.25 -17.81 4.83
C ILE A 121 -3.23 -17.24 5.84
N ASN A 122 -3.66 -16.37 6.76
CA ASN A 122 -2.80 -15.68 7.74
C ASN A 122 -1.60 -14.95 7.10
N ALA A 123 -1.80 -14.33 5.96
CA ALA A 123 -0.76 -13.62 5.21
C ALA A 123 -0.88 -12.10 5.32
N ILE A 124 -1.54 -11.60 6.38
CA ILE A 124 -1.54 -10.16 6.68
C ILE A 124 -0.19 -9.82 7.31
N GLU A 125 0.62 -9.12 6.56
CA GLU A 125 1.92 -8.64 7.01
C GLU A 125 1.94 -7.11 7.13
N ASN A 126 2.72 -6.61 8.09
CA ASN A 126 3.02 -5.18 8.21
C ASN A 126 4.15 -4.77 7.24
N GLY A 127 4.11 -5.32 6.03
CA GLY A 127 5.02 -4.96 4.95
C GLY A 127 4.84 -3.50 4.56
N LYS A 128 5.95 -2.86 4.17
CA LYS A 128 5.97 -1.47 3.74
C LYS A 128 6.53 -1.38 2.33
N ASP A 129 5.95 -0.50 1.53
CA ASP A 129 6.49 -0.12 0.23
C ASP A 129 7.72 0.82 0.34
N ASN A 130 8.17 1.39 -0.78
CA ASN A 130 9.34 2.28 -0.82
C ASN A 130 9.15 3.64 -0.13
N VAL A 131 7.92 4.04 0.13
CA VAL A 131 7.57 5.25 0.89
C VAL A 131 7.11 4.94 2.31
N GLY A 132 7.17 3.67 2.71
CA GLY A 132 6.83 3.19 4.05
C GLY A 132 5.35 2.91 4.27
N THR A 133 4.52 2.95 3.22
CA THR A 133 3.07 2.72 3.32
C THR A 133 2.76 1.26 3.58
N THR A 134 1.89 1.00 4.54
CA THR A 134 1.34 -0.33 4.82
C THR A 134 -0.01 -0.52 4.11
N ALA A 135 -0.49 -1.77 4.04
CA ALA A 135 -1.82 -2.06 3.54
C ALA A 135 -2.93 -1.30 4.31
N LEU A 136 -2.76 -1.15 5.64
CA LEU A 136 -3.73 -0.40 6.47
C LEU A 136 -3.75 1.09 6.13
N MET A 137 -2.58 1.72 5.96
CA MET A 137 -2.51 3.13 5.52
C MET A 137 -3.17 3.32 4.16
N ASN A 138 -2.89 2.40 3.22
CA ASN A 138 -3.46 2.45 1.88
C ASN A 138 -5.00 2.31 1.91
N ALA A 139 -5.53 1.38 2.70
CA ALA A 139 -6.96 1.22 2.91
C ALA A 139 -7.61 2.43 3.62
N SER A 140 -6.82 3.26 4.31
CA SER A 140 -7.33 4.43 5.05
C SER A 140 -7.47 5.69 4.18
N THR A 141 -7.18 5.63 2.87
CA THR A 141 -7.21 6.80 1.96
C THR A 141 -8.55 7.06 1.30
N GLU A 142 -9.54 6.18 1.44
CA GLU A 142 -10.84 6.32 0.77
C GLU A 142 -11.98 6.21 1.79
N ASP A 143 -12.94 7.13 1.72
CA ASP A 143 -14.13 7.13 2.60
C ASP A 143 -15.27 6.34 1.95
N ASP A 144 -15.15 5.01 1.96
CA ASP A 144 -16.25 4.14 1.55
C ASP A 144 -16.37 2.91 2.50
N TYR A 145 -17.53 2.26 2.42
CA TYR A 145 -17.81 1.07 3.22
C TYR A 145 -16.82 -0.07 2.94
N ILE A 146 -16.35 -0.21 1.71
CA ILE A 146 -15.44 -1.29 1.30
C ILE A 146 -14.09 -1.09 2.01
N ASN A 147 -13.55 0.11 1.98
CA ASN A 147 -12.27 0.44 2.61
C ASN A 147 -12.33 0.35 4.14
N TYR A 148 -13.44 0.75 4.75
CA TYR A 148 -13.69 0.50 6.18
C TYR A 148 -13.62 -1.00 6.50
N GLU A 149 -14.32 -1.85 5.74
CA GLU A 149 -14.27 -3.31 5.95
C GLU A 149 -12.88 -3.90 5.70
N ILE A 150 -12.09 -3.33 4.75
CA ILE A 150 -10.69 -3.70 4.55
C ILE A 150 -9.85 -3.33 5.78
N CYS A 151 -9.96 -2.10 6.30
CA CYS A 151 -9.26 -1.66 7.50
C CYS A 151 -9.58 -2.57 8.68
N LYS A 152 -10.87 -2.87 8.89
CA LYS A 152 -11.32 -3.78 9.94
C LYS A 152 -10.72 -5.17 9.81
N LEU A 153 -10.77 -5.75 8.61
CA LEU A 153 -10.21 -7.06 8.33
C LEU A 153 -8.69 -7.10 8.57
N LEU A 154 -7.95 -6.07 8.14
CA LEU A 154 -6.53 -5.94 8.37
C LEU A 154 -6.19 -5.87 9.85
N ILE A 155 -6.91 -5.06 10.63
CA ILE A 155 -6.70 -4.90 12.08
C ILE A 155 -7.04 -6.19 12.83
N GLU A 156 -8.16 -6.84 12.54
CA GLU A 156 -8.56 -8.12 13.13
C GLU A 156 -7.53 -9.24 12.87
N ASN A 157 -6.75 -9.13 11.80
CA ASN A 157 -5.67 -10.07 11.45
C ASN A 157 -4.25 -9.56 11.79
N GLY A 158 -4.14 -8.57 12.67
CA GLY A 158 -2.87 -8.19 13.29
C GLY A 158 -2.10 -7.08 12.57
N ALA A 159 -2.74 -6.30 11.70
CA ALA A 159 -2.13 -5.08 11.17
C ALA A 159 -1.81 -4.12 12.33
N ASN A 160 -0.60 -3.56 12.33
CA ASN A 160 -0.18 -2.62 13.35
C ASN A 160 -0.71 -1.21 13.04
N VAL A 161 -1.67 -0.74 13.86
CA VAL A 161 -2.29 0.58 13.70
C VAL A 161 -1.31 1.76 13.92
N ASN A 162 -0.16 1.50 14.57
CA ASN A 162 0.85 2.50 14.92
C ASN A 162 2.06 2.53 13.97
N ASP A 163 2.03 1.74 12.89
CA ASP A 163 3.05 1.87 11.87
C ASP A 163 3.07 3.27 11.28
N LYS A 164 4.29 3.73 10.95
CA LYS A 164 4.51 5.04 10.33
C LYS A 164 5.22 4.86 8.99
N ASP A 165 4.81 5.63 8.03
CA ASP A 165 5.48 5.72 6.73
C ASP A 165 6.80 6.51 6.82
N LEU A 166 7.48 6.73 5.70
CA LEU A 166 8.71 7.51 5.67
C LEU A 166 8.48 9.01 5.94
N GLN A 167 7.25 9.50 5.88
CA GLN A 167 6.91 10.86 6.29
C GLN A 167 6.47 10.94 7.76
N GLY A 168 6.46 9.82 8.47
CA GLY A 168 6.06 9.74 9.88
C GLY A 168 4.53 9.68 10.08
N ALA A 169 3.76 9.63 9.00
CA ALA A 169 2.30 9.52 9.08
C ALA A 169 1.88 8.08 9.41
N ASN A 170 0.88 7.93 10.26
CA ASN A 170 0.19 6.67 10.54
C ASN A 170 -1.17 6.62 9.82
N ALA A 171 -1.88 5.49 9.92
CA ALA A 171 -3.19 5.31 9.30
C ALA A 171 -4.23 6.34 9.77
N LEU A 172 -4.12 6.84 11.02
CA LEU A 172 -5.03 7.84 11.55
C LEU A 172 -4.88 9.21 10.84
N ILE A 173 -3.64 9.61 10.55
CA ILE A 173 -3.39 10.85 9.78
C ILE A 173 -4.00 10.70 8.39
N TYR A 174 -3.79 9.57 7.70
CA TYR A 174 -4.41 9.31 6.40
C TYR A 174 -5.93 9.36 6.46
N ALA A 175 -6.56 8.60 7.38
CA ALA A 175 -8.02 8.59 7.52
C ALA A 175 -8.60 9.99 7.81
N SER A 176 -7.90 10.80 8.62
CA SER A 176 -8.33 12.17 8.93
C SER A 176 -8.16 13.13 7.75
N THR A 177 -7.10 12.96 6.93
CA THR A 177 -6.88 13.77 5.72
C THR A 177 -7.99 13.55 4.69
N PHE A 178 -8.50 12.31 4.59
CA PHE A 178 -9.49 11.92 3.59
C PHE A 178 -10.93 11.89 4.12
N GLY A 179 -11.18 12.31 5.37
CA GLY A 179 -12.53 12.42 5.92
C GLY A 179 -13.18 11.10 6.33
N ASN A 180 -12.41 10.04 6.54
CA ASN A 180 -12.91 8.68 6.75
C ASN A 180 -13.33 8.43 8.20
N TYR A 181 -14.48 9.00 8.62
CA TYR A 181 -14.96 8.99 10.01
C TYR A 181 -14.99 7.59 10.64
N GLU A 182 -15.57 6.59 9.96
CA GLU A 182 -15.68 5.24 10.52
C GLU A 182 -14.30 4.58 10.68
N THR A 183 -13.37 4.86 9.77
CA THR A 183 -11.98 4.37 9.87
C THR A 183 -11.22 5.09 11.00
N VAL A 184 -11.39 6.39 11.17
CA VAL A 184 -10.83 7.14 12.32
C VAL A 184 -11.30 6.53 13.63
N LYS A 185 -12.61 6.29 13.77
CA LYS A 185 -13.19 5.67 14.95
C LYS A 185 -12.64 4.27 15.19
N LEU A 186 -12.58 3.43 14.17
CA LEU A 186 -12.03 2.09 14.25
C LEU A 186 -10.56 2.09 14.73
N LEU A 187 -9.73 2.98 14.19
CA LEU A 187 -8.32 3.11 14.58
C LEU A 187 -8.17 3.53 16.04
N ILE A 188 -8.99 4.48 16.51
CA ILE A 188 -9.01 4.93 17.91
C ILE A 188 -9.41 3.77 18.84
N GLU A 189 -10.47 3.03 18.52
CA GLU A 189 -10.93 1.86 19.28
C GLU A 189 -9.86 0.75 19.37
N ASN A 190 -8.92 0.71 18.41
CA ASN A 190 -7.82 -0.25 18.39
C ASN A 190 -6.48 0.32 18.88
N GLY A 191 -6.48 1.45 19.58
CA GLY A 191 -5.33 1.97 20.31
C GLY A 191 -4.27 2.66 19.45
N VAL A 192 -4.69 3.36 18.40
CA VAL A 192 -3.77 4.19 17.61
C VAL A 192 -3.22 5.35 18.45
N GLU A 193 -1.96 5.71 18.22
CA GLU A 193 -1.32 6.91 18.80
C GLU A 193 -1.94 8.18 18.20
N ILE A 194 -2.93 8.77 18.89
CA ILE A 194 -3.75 9.90 18.39
C ILE A 194 -2.89 11.13 18.08
N ASN A 195 -1.89 11.41 18.91
CA ASN A 195 -1.05 12.60 18.83
C ASN A 195 0.23 12.38 17.98
N THR A 196 0.23 11.38 17.10
CA THR A 196 1.32 11.19 16.15
C THR A 196 1.49 12.43 15.28
N GLN A 197 2.72 12.90 15.13
CA GLN A 197 3.10 13.94 14.19
C GLN A 197 3.87 13.35 13.01
N ASN A 198 3.53 13.77 11.79
CA ASN A 198 4.36 13.50 10.63
C ASN A 198 5.64 14.38 10.64
N LYS A 199 6.52 14.26 9.65
CA LYS A 199 7.78 15.02 9.58
C LYS A 199 7.58 16.55 9.51
N ASP A 200 6.46 17.01 8.99
CA ASP A 200 6.10 18.41 8.93
C ASP A 200 5.38 18.89 10.19
N GLY A 201 5.22 17.98 11.17
CA GLY A 201 4.59 18.25 12.46
C GLY A 201 3.06 18.18 12.45
N TYR A 202 2.43 17.74 11.36
CA TYR A 202 0.98 17.64 11.30
C TYR A 202 0.47 16.42 12.08
N THR A 203 -0.63 16.63 12.80
CA THR A 203 -1.40 15.60 13.51
C THR A 203 -2.70 15.29 12.76
N ALA A 204 -3.36 14.18 13.11
CA ALA A 204 -4.70 13.86 12.61
C ALA A 204 -5.72 14.99 12.88
N LEU A 205 -5.63 15.66 14.05
CA LEU A 205 -6.50 16.78 14.38
C LEU A 205 -6.28 18.00 13.46
N MET A 206 -5.02 18.28 13.08
CA MET A 206 -4.71 19.36 12.13
C MET A 206 -5.25 19.03 10.74
N GLU A 207 -5.07 17.80 10.27
CA GLU A 207 -5.57 17.35 8.97
C GLU A 207 -7.11 17.44 8.90
N ALA A 208 -7.81 16.97 9.93
CA ALA A 208 -9.27 17.09 10.02
C ALA A 208 -9.74 18.56 10.04
N ALA A 209 -9.00 19.44 10.75
CA ALA A 209 -9.31 20.88 10.78
C ALA A 209 -9.06 21.57 9.43
N ILE A 210 -8.06 21.13 8.65
CA ILE A 210 -7.79 21.62 7.29
C ILE A 210 -8.87 21.17 6.31
N SER A 211 -9.38 19.95 6.47
CA SER A 211 -10.40 19.34 5.61
C SER A 211 -11.84 19.79 5.92
N ASP A 212 -12.05 20.69 6.91
CA ASP A 212 -13.37 21.14 7.40
C ASP A 212 -14.25 19.98 7.92
N ASP A 213 -13.61 18.93 8.49
CA ASP A 213 -14.33 17.76 9.00
C ASP A 213 -14.65 17.91 10.49
N GLU A 214 -15.83 18.51 10.78
CA GLU A 214 -16.31 18.78 12.14
C GLU A 214 -16.48 17.49 12.95
N GLU A 215 -16.97 16.40 12.33
CA GLU A 215 -17.25 15.15 13.01
C GLU A 215 -15.96 14.45 13.45
N ILE A 216 -14.94 14.45 12.59
CA ILE A 216 -13.62 13.90 12.93
C ILE A 216 -12.92 14.78 13.98
N VAL A 217 -12.95 16.10 13.84
CA VAL A 217 -12.39 17.02 14.85
C VAL A 217 -12.99 16.75 16.21
N LYS A 218 -14.32 16.65 16.31
CA LYS A 218 -15.02 16.34 17.55
C LYS A 218 -14.62 14.98 18.11
N LEU A 219 -14.59 13.95 17.27
CA LEU A 219 -14.22 12.59 17.67
C LEU A 219 -12.80 12.54 18.24
N LEU A 220 -11.84 13.21 17.58
CA LEU A 220 -10.46 13.28 18.04
C LEU A 220 -10.32 13.99 19.38
N ILE A 221 -11.01 15.12 19.57
CA ILE A 221 -11.03 15.86 20.85
C ILE A 221 -11.65 15.01 21.97
N GLU A 222 -12.75 14.32 21.72
CA GLU A 222 -13.41 13.44 22.69
C GLU A 222 -12.51 12.27 23.12
N ASN A 223 -11.51 11.92 22.29
CA ASN A 223 -10.54 10.87 22.55
C ASN A 223 -9.13 11.42 22.88
N GLU A 224 -9.06 12.60 23.49
CA GLU A 224 -7.86 13.19 24.08
C GLU A 224 -6.78 13.61 23.06
N ALA A 225 -7.17 14.01 21.84
CA ALA A 225 -6.25 14.67 20.94
C ALA A 225 -5.75 15.99 21.57
N ASP A 226 -4.44 16.19 21.60
CA ASP A 226 -3.82 17.41 22.13
C ASP A 226 -3.96 18.57 21.13
N ILE A 227 -4.87 19.49 21.45
CA ILE A 227 -5.20 20.66 20.63
C ILE A 227 -4.05 21.70 20.56
N ASN A 228 -3.07 21.61 21.45
CA ASN A 228 -1.96 22.56 21.57
C ASN A 228 -0.72 22.17 20.78
N ILE A 229 -0.70 20.99 20.17
CA ILE A 229 0.41 20.56 19.34
C ILE A 229 0.58 21.56 18.18
N LYS A 230 1.82 21.89 17.90
CA LYS A 230 2.20 22.77 16.79
C LYS A 230 2.97 22.01 15.73
N ASN A 231 2.63 22.29 14.48
CA ASN A 231 3.45 21.82 13.36
C ASN A 231 4.79 22.58 13.28
N ASN A 232 5.61 22.29 12.29
CA ASN A 232 6.94 22.91 12.12
C ASN A 232 6.86 24.42 11.82
N ASP A 233 5.72 24.92 11.35
CA ASP A 233 5.46 26.36 11.13
C ASP A 233 4.90 27.04 12.39
N GLY A 234 4.77 26.31 13.49
CA GLY A 234 4.25 26.80 14.76
C GLY A 234 2.73 26.91 14.82
N LYS A 235 1.99 26.33 13.87
CA LYS A 235 0.54 26.36 13.79
C LYS A 235 -0.11 25.19 14.49
N THR A 236 -1.22 25.44 15.16
CA THR A 236 -2.13 24.47 15.78
C THR A 236 -3.30 24.14 14.83
N ALA A 237 -4.14 23.17 15.20
CA ALA A 237 -5.39 22.91 14.50
C ALA A 237 -6.34 24.11 14.49
N LEU A 238 -6.35 24.92 15.59
CA LEU A 238 -7.13 26.15 15.66
C LEU A 238 -6.64 27.20 14.66
N ASP A 239 -5.34 27.37 14.51
CA ASP A 239 -4.79 28.33 13.55
C ASP A 239 -5.24 28.00 12.12
N PHE A 240 -5.26 26.73 11.73
CA PHE A 240 -5.76 26.28 10.42
C PHE A 240 -7.26 26.55 10.24
N ALA A 241 -8.06 26.28 11.25
CA ALA A 241 -9.50 26.55 11.21
C ALA A 241 -9.78 28.05 11.11
N GLU A 242 -9.01 28.90 11.83
CA GLU A 242 -9.13 30.38 11.77
C GLU A 242 -8.70 30.94 10.41
N GLU A 243 -7.63 30.43 9.82
CA GLU A 243 -7.15 30.85 8.48
C GLU A 243 -8.19 30.57 7.38
N ASN A 244 -9.00 29.52 7.53
CA ASN A 244 -10.03 29.12 6.58
C ASN A 244 -11.45 29.60 6.95
N ASP A 245 -11.64 30.31 8.07
CA ASP A 245 -12.95 30.78 8.62
C ASP A 245 -13.96 29.62 8.88
N TYR A 246 -13.48 28.46 9.34
CA TYR A 246 -14.31 27.30 9.69
C TYR A 246 -14.93 27.44 11.08
N LYS A 247 -16.05 28.16 11.16
CA LYS A 247 -16.64 28.64 12.42
C LYS A 247 -16.97 27.56 13.42
N ASN A 248 -17.53 26.43 12.96
CA ASN A 248 -17.91 25.33 13.83
C ASN A 248 -16.68 24.67 14.47
N ILE A 249 -15.63 24.45 13.66
CA ILE A 249 -14.35 23.88 14.15
C ILE A 249 -13.66 24.85 15.12
N ILE A 250 -13.66 26.15 14.82
CA ILE A 250 -13.12 27.20 15.71
C ILE A 250 -13.84 27.15 17.07
N GLU A 251 -15.18 27.05 17.07
CA GLU A 251 -15.97 26.97 18.30
C GLU A 251 -15.66 25.68 19.08
N LEU A 252 -15.60 24.52 18.42
CA LEU A 252 -15.25 23.24 19.03
C LEU A 252 -13.87 23.29 19.69
N LEU A 253 -12.84 23.77 18.98
CA LEU A 253 -11.49 23.84 19.50
C LEU A 253 -11.38 24.84 20.67
N LYS A 254 -11.99 26.03 20.59
CA LYS A 254 -11.99 27.04 21.67
C LYS A 254 -12.70 26.51 22.93
N ASN A 255 -13.85 25.87 22.78
CA ASN A 255 -14.59 25.28 23.91
C ASN A 255 -13.82 24.13 24.60
N SER A 256 -12.80 23.56 23.94
CA SER A 256 -11.98 22.48 24.47
C SER A 256 -10.73 23.00 25.19
N ILE A 257 -10.30 24.24 24.94
CA ILE A 257 -9.20 24.93 25.67
C ILE A 257 -9.62 25.29 27.09
N ASP A 258 -10.89 25.58 27.29
CA ASP A 258 -11.44 26.08 28.56
C ASP A 258 -11.83 24.97 29.56
N LYS A 259 -11.60 23.69 29.24
CA LYS A 259 -11.85 22.52 30.07
C LYS A 259 -10.60 21.93 30.67
#